data_52b0c6351d474e959e712442124e95b1
#
_entry.id   52b0c6351d474e959e712442124e95b1
#
_cell.length_a   1.000
_cell.length_b   1.000
_cell.length_c   1.000
_cell.angle_alpha   90.00
_cell.angle_beta   90.00
_cell.angle_gamma   90.00
#
_symmetry.space_group_name_H-M   'P 1'
#
loop_
_entity.id
_entity.type
_entity.pdbx_description
1 polymer ?
#
loop_
_entity_poly.entity_id
_entity_poly.type
_entity_poly.pdbx_seq_one_letter_code
_entity_poly.pdbx_strand_id
1 'polypeptide(L)'
;TVLKAPSDYSVLEIRKLCSKEFAKIFSNVKFILKGTENLPTESSSIFIYNHLNNHINYSVFDDFQITLDSHFISSIILKKYYANPGTRVVRCSLQDEVNHFNYYDKFDYVRVFAQNFIPPNINYSQIKTFNKSFYTKSINELKRGNGIVVSPEGFSRKTEESTGDFKMVVFKLATKLKHQQKIVPIIMANFDKLL
;
A
#
# COMPACT_ATOMS: atom_id res chain seq x y z
N THR A 1 7.52 15.12 7.77
CA THR A 1 7.38 14.45 9.09
C THR A 1 8.06 13.08 9.09
N VAL A 2 7.69 12.14 8.19
CA VAL A 2 8.25 10.77 8.15
C VAL A 2 9.78 10.75 7.97
N LEU A 3 10.30 11.49 7.00
CA LEU A 3 11.76 11.57 6.75
C LEU A 3 12.55 12.17 7.92
N LYS A 4 11.88 12.95 8.79
CA LYS A 4 12.45 13.56 10.01
C LYS A 4 12.06 12.81 11.28
N ALA A 5 11.52 11.58 11.16
CA ALA A 5 11.20 10.77 12.33
C ALA A 5 12.48 10.44 13.10
N PRO A 6 12.43 10.38 14.45
CA PRO A 6 13.54 9.97 15.27
C PRO A 6 14.15 8.64 14.82
N SER A 7 15.45 8.50 14.93
CA SER A 7 16.18 7.31 14.47
C SER A 7 15.90 6.06 15.30
N ASP A 8 15.41 6.23 16.52
CA ASP A 8 15.04 5.18 17.46
C ASP A 8 13.59 4.67 17.27
N TYR A 9 12.81 5.31 16.38
CA TYR A 9 11.46 4.82 16.08
C TYR A 9 11.51 3.47 15.40
N SER A 10 10.74 2.53 15.93
CA SER A 10 10.46 1.27 15.25
C SER A 10 9.66 1.51 13.95
N VAL A 11 9.71 0.54 13.04
CA VAL A 11 8.92 0.57 11.80
C VAL A 11 7.42 0.78 12.06
N LEU A 12 6.88 0.17 13.11
CA LEU A 12 5.46 0.33 13.46
C LEU A 12 5.16 1.75 13.95
N GLU A 13 6.04 2.37 14.70
CA GLU A 13 5.89 3.76 15.14
C GLU A 13 5.92 4.72 13.96
N ILE A 14 6.82 4.49 12.99
CA ILE A 14 6.87 5.28 11.75
C ILE A 14 5.57 5.11 10.94
N ARG A 15 5.06 3.88 10.79
CA ARG A 15 3.78 3.62 10.13
C ARG A 15 2.61 4.32 10.84
N LYS A 16 2.59 4.29 12.19
CA LYS A 16 1.58 4.98 13.00
C LYS A 16 1.68 6.49 12.89
N LEU A 17 2.90 7.05 12.92
CA LEU A 17 3.15 8.47 12.72
C LEU A 17 2.64 8.94 11.36
N CYS A 18 3.04 8.27 10.29
CA CYS A 18 2.57 8.57 8.93
C CYS A 18 1.04 8.54 8.83
N SER A 19 0.44 7.48 9.36
CA SER A 19 -1.01 7.29 9.34
C SER A 19 -1.74 8.39 10.15
N LYS A 20 -1.16 8.87 11.26
CA LYS A 20 -1.69 9.99 12.04
C LYS A 20 -1.69 11.29 11.24
N GLU A 21 -0.59 11.57 10.55
CA GLU A 21 -0.47 12.80 9.76
C GLU A 21 -1.42 12.78 8.55
N PHE A 22 -1.52 11.65 7.85
CA PHE A 22 -2.50 11.52 6.75
C PHE A 22 -3.95 11.60 7.25
N ALA A 23 -4.28 11.06 8.43
CA ALA A 23 -5.61 11.22 9.00
C ALA A 23 -5.97 12.70 9.25
N LYS A 24 -5.01 13.54 9.65
CA LYS A 24 -5.21 15.00 9.77
C LYS A 24 -5.45 15.65 8.40
N ILE A 25 -4.72 15.22 7.37
CA ILE A 25 -4.92 15.74 6.00
C ILE A 25 -6.33 15.36 5.52
N PHE A 26 -6.70 14.10 5.64
CA PHE A 26 -8.00 13.60 5.20
C PHE A 26 -9.17 14.13 6.03
N SER A 27 -8.96 14.64 7.26
CA SER A 27 -10.03 15.31 8.02
C SER A 27 -10.52 16.60 7.36
N ASN A 28 -9.74 17.18 6.47
CA ASN A 28 -10.11 18.36 5.68
C ASN A 28 -10.75 18.01 4.32
N VAL A 29 -10.84 16.71 4.00
CA VAL A 29 -11.41 16.23 2.75
C VAL A 29 -12.79 15.62 3.02
N LYS A 30 -13.79 16.06 2.27
CA LYS A 30 -15.13 15.46 2.35
C LYS A 30 -15.15 14.13 1.60
N PHE A 31 -15.43 13.04 2.30
CA PHE A 31 -15.54 11.70 1.71
C PHE A 31 -16.75 10.94 2.29
N ILE A 32 -17.17 9.91 1.58
CA ILE A 32 -18.23 8.99 2.01
C ILE A 32 -17.60 7.60 2.14
N LEU A 33 -17.73 6.99 3.31
CA LEU A 33 -17.28 5.64 3.59
C LEU A 33 -18.51 4.75 3.84
N LYS A 34 -18.64 3.68 3.06
CA LYS A 34 -19.75 2.72 3.14
C LYS A 34 -19.22 1.30 3.34
N GLY A 35 -20.02 0.40 3.95
CA GLY A 35 -19.68 -1.00 4.09
C GLY A 35 -18.68 -1.31 5.20
N THR A 36 -18.44 -0.38 6.12
CA THR A 36 -17.48 -0.59 7.24
C THR A 36 -17.95 -1.66 8.23
N GLU A 37 -19.23 -1.96 8.27
CA GLU A 37 -19.85 -3.04 9.02
C GLU A 37 -19.43 -4.44 8.52
N ASN A 38 -18.91 -4.53 7.30
CA ASN A 38 -18.41 -5.77 6.69
C ASN A 38 -16.91 -6.01 6.96
N LEU A 39 -16.24 -5.07 7.63
CA LEU A 39 -14.84 -5.24 7.98
C LEU A 39 -14.67 -6.43 8.94
N PRO A 40 -13.66 -7.30 8.73
CA PRO A 40 -13.40 -8.40 9.65
C PRO A 40 -13.00 -7.86 11.02
N THR A 41 -13.23 -8.66 12.07
CA THR A 41 -12.86 -8.30 13.45
C THR A 41 -11.34 -8.19 13.65
N GLU A 42 -10.56 -8.94 12.84
CA GLU A 42 -9.11 -8.99 12.94
C GLU A 42 -8.44 -8.23 11.81
N SER A 43 -7.36 -7.50 12.15
CA SER A 43 -6.58 -6.74 11.17
C SER A 43 -5.76 -7.61 10.21
N SER A 44 -5.46 -8.87 10.58
CA SER A 44 -4.64 -9.80 9.77
C SER A 44 -5.40 -10.33 8.54
N SER A 45 -5.82 -9.44 7.68
CA SER A 45 -6.55 -9.72 6.44
C SER A 45 -5.84 -9.11 5.24
N ILE A 46 -6.22 -9.52 4.03
CA ILE A 46 -5.68 -8.97 2.79
C ILE A 46 -6.68 -7.95 2.26
N PHE A 47 -6.36 -6.67 2.38
CA PHE A 47 -7.15 -5.56 1.88
C PHE A 47 -6.73 -5.25 0.46
N ILE A 48 -7.60 -5.57 -0.49
CA ILE A 48 -7.36 -5.28 -1.91
C ILE A 48 -8.13 -4.03 -2.32
N TYR A 49 -7.53 -3.22 -3.19
CA TYR A 49 -8.18 -2.00 -3.67
C TYR A 49 -7.82 -1.72 -5.13
N ASN A 50 -8.68 -0.99 -5.83
CA ASN A 50 -8.37 -0.45 -7.14
C ASN A 50 -7.47 0.77 -6.99
N HIS A 51 -6.30 0.74 -7.65
CA HIS A 51 -5.30 1.80 -7.52
C HIS A 51 -5.61 2.95 -8.47
N LEU A 52 -5.84 4.13 -7.91
CA LEU A 52 -6.17 5.32 -8.67
C LEU A 52 -4.94 6.23 -8.87
N ASN A 53 -4.88 6.89 -10.01
CA ASN A 53 -3.87 7.90 -10.30
C ASN A 53 -3.94 9.01 -9.25
N ASN A 54 -2.80 9.61 -8.97
CA ASN A 54 -2.76 10.84 -8.20
C ASN A 54 -2.78 12.05 -9.15
N HIS A 55 -3.32 13.15 -8.68
CA HIS A 55 -3.14 14.41 -9.35
C HIS A 55 -1.68 14.86 -9.30
N ILE A 56 -1.18 15.51 -10.35
CA ILE A 56 0.23 15.94 -10.45
C ILE A 56 0.66 16.84 -9.29
N ASN A 57 -0.25 17.61 -8.71
CA ASN A 57 0.01 18.48 -7.56
C ASN A 57 0.43 17.73 -6.28
N TYR A 58 0.32 16.40 -6.24
CA TYR A 58 0.77 15.58 -5.11
C TYR A 58 2.22 15.08 -5.27
N SER A 59 2.96 15.61 -6.21
CA SER A 59 4.40 15.44 -6.26
C SER A 59 5.04 16.18 -5.08
N VAL A 60 5.78 15.45 -4.26
CA VAL A 60 6.51 16.01 -3.10
C VAL A 60 7.90 16.44 -3.53
N PHE A 61 8.47 15.71 -4.47
CA PHE A 61 9.74 15.97 -5.14
C PHE A 61 9.58 15.58 -6.62
N ASP A 62 10.51 15.98 -7.48
CA ASP A 62 10.44 15.68 -8.91
C ASP A 62 10.40 14.18 -9.21
N ASP A 63 11.04 13.37 -8.35
CA ASP A 63 11.11 11.91 -8.46
C ASP A 63 10.13 11.18 -7.53
N PHE A 64 9.22 11.89 -6.84
CA PHE A 64 8.39 11.25 -5.84
C PHE A 64 6.98 11.84 -5.73
N GLN A 65 6.01 11.04 -6.08
CA GLN A 65 4.59 11.31 -5.89
C GLN A 65 4.00 10.39 -4.81
N ILE A 66 3.30 10.98 -3.83
CA ILE A 66 2.63 10.22 -2.76
C ILE A 66 1.33 9.60 -3.28
N THR A 67 1.13 8.32 -3.04
CA THR A 67 -0.11 7.59 -3.37
C THR A 67 -1.18 7.82 -2.31
N LEU A 68 -2.19 8.62 -2.61
CA LEU A 68 -3.22 9.02 -1.62
C LEU A 68 -4.15 7.88 -1.24
N ASP A 69 -4.55 7.04 -2.19
CA ASP A 69 -5.48 5.93 -1.97
C ASP A 69 -5.00 4.94 -0.90
N SER A 70 -3.78 4.44 -1.02
CA SER A 70 -3.21 3.52 -0.05
C SER A 70 -2.94 4.17 1.32
N HIS A 71 -2.63 5.49 1.34
CA HIS A 71 -2.53 6.24 2.59
C HIS A 71 -3.89 6.42 3.26
N PHE A 72 -4.95 6.63 2.47
CA PHE A 72 -6.32 6.70 2.98
C PHE A 72 -6.72 5.38 3.64
N ILE A 73 -6.50 4.26 2.97
CA ILE A 73 -6.80 2.93 3.55
C ILE A 73 -6.06 2.75 4.87
N SER A 74 -4.76 3.01 4.91
CA SER A 74 -3.94 2.84 6.13
C SER A 74 -4.37 3.78 7.26
N SER A 75 -4.76 5.03 6.97
CA SER A 75 -5.01 6.05 7.99
C SER A 75 -6.48 6.16 8.40
N ILE A 76 -7.41 6.05 7.47
CA ILE A 76 -8.85 6.25 7.71
C ILE A 76 -9.57 4.92 7.98
N ILE A 77 -9.11 3.83 7.36
CA ILE A 77 -9.73 2.53 7.57
C ILE A 77 -8.94 1.73 8.60
N LEU A 78 -7.74 1.28 8.28
CA LEU A 78 -7.05 0.30 9.11
C LEU A 78 -6.67 0.84 10.48
N LYS A 79 -6.10 2.05 10.55
CA LYS A 79 -5.75 2.65 11.84
C LYS A 79 -6.98 2.93 12.71
N LYS A 80 -8.09 3.37 12.10
CA LYS A 80 -9.32 3.69 12.84
C LYS A 80 -9.97 2.43 13.43
N TYR A 81 -10.09 1.36 12.64
CA TYR A 81 -10.83 0.16 13.05
C TYR A 81 -9.97 -0.86 13.80
N TYR A 82 -8.64 -0.86 13.57
CA TYR A 82 -7.74 -1.86 14.15
C TYR A 82 -6.59 -1.27 14.99
N ALA A 83 -6.49 0.05 15.13
CA ALA A 83 -5.34 0.74 15.73
C ALA A 83 -3.98 0.39 15.09
N ASN A 84 -4.00 -0.21 13.90
CA ASN A 84 -2.86 -0.71 13.16
C ASN A 84 -2.97 -0.27 11.69
N PRO A 85 -2.01 0.51 11.13
CA PRO A 85 -2.08 1.01 9.77
C PRO A 85 -1.82 -0.05 8.68
N GLY A 86 -1.49 -1.29 9.08
CA GLY A 86 -1.18 -2.38 8.16
C GLY A 86 0.18 -2.23 7.47
N THR A 87 0.44 -3.13 6.54
CA THR A 87 1.62 -3.16 5.69
C THR A 87 1.22 -3.07 4.23
N ARG A 88 1.77 -2.09 3.53
CA ARG A 88 1.47 -1.90 2.11
C ARG A 88 2.40 -2.73 1.22
N VAL A 89 1.89 -3.13 0.08
CA VAL A 89 2.71 -3.63 -1.03
C VAL A 89 3.02 -2.45 -1.94
N VAL A 90 4.29 -2.17 -2.14
CA VAL A 90 4.77 -1.02 -2.91
C VAL A 90 5.77 -1.47 -3.98
N ARG A 91 5.87 -0.70 -5.06
CA ARG A 91 6.91 -0.97 -6.05
C ARG A 91 8.30 -0.67 -5.52
N CYS A 92 9.30 -1.32 -6.08
CA CYS A 92 10.69 -0.93 -5.89
C CYS A 92 10.92 0.46 -6.53
N SER A 93 11.81 1.24 -5.93
CA SER A 93 12.29 2.49 -6.53
C SER A 93 13.17 2.22 -7.73
N LEU A 94 13.15 3.09 -8.72
CA LEU A 94 14.17 3.11 -9.78
C LEU A 94 15.48 3.68 -9.21
N GLN A 95 16.56 3.56 -9.96
CA GLN A 95 17.90 3.95 -9.50
C GLN A 95 18.02 5.45 -9.23
N ASP A 96 17.31 6.27 -9.98
CA ASP A 96 17.28 7.73 -9.90
C ASP A 96 16.22 8.27 -8.92
N GLU A 97 15.33 7.43 -8.41
CA GLU A 97 14.27 7.82 -7.49
C GLU A 97 14.74 7.81 -6.02
N VAL A 98 15.69 8.67 -5.68
CA VAL A 98 16.30 8.71 -4.34
C VAL A 98 15.29 9.06 -3.25
N ASN A 99 14.41 10.04 -3.49
CA ASN A 99 13.42 10.47 -2.52
C ASN A 99 12.32 9.41 -2.31
N HIS A 100 11.90 8.73 -3.38
CA HIS A 100 10.99 7.60 -3.29
C HIS A 100 11.62 6.46 -2.47
N PHE A 101 12.89 6.13 -2.72
CA PHE A 101 13.61 5.12 -1.96
C PHE A 101 13.69 5.48 -0.47
N ASN A 102 14.18 6.67 -0.14
CA ASN A 102 14.37 7.14 1.24
C ASN A 102 13.05 7.18 2.02
N TYR A 103 11.95 7.54 1.36
CA TYR A 103 10.63 7.53 1.98
C TYR A 103 10.18 6.10 2.31
N TYR A 104 10.15 5.21 1.32
CA TYR A 104 9.64 3.86 1.51
C TYR A 104 10.57 2.95 2.32
N ASP A 105 11.87 3.26 2.39
CA ASP A 105 12.82 2.53 3.22
C ASP A 105 12.49 2.59 4.71
N LYS A 106 11.92 3.71 5.17
CA LYS A 106 11.47 3.90 6.56
C LYS A 106 10.37 2.94 7.01
N PHE A 107 9.63 2.35 6.09
CA PHE A 107 8.41 1.60 6.43
C PHE A 107 8.55 0.09 6.43
N ASP A 108 9.63 -0.46 5.91
CA ASP A 108 9.81 -1.92 5.68
C ASP A 108 8.57 -2.57 5.03
N TYR A 109 8.02 -1.90 4.02
CA TYR A 109 6.88 -2.42 3.26
C TYR A 109 7.28 -3.58 2.37
N VAL A 110 6.31 -4.37 1.95
CA VAL A 110 6.52 -5.45 0.99
C VAL A 110 6.80 -4.84 -0.39
N ARG A 111 8.04 -4.96 -0.86
CA ARG A 111 8.47 -4.41 -2.15
C ARG A 111 8.35 -5.44 -3.25
N VAL A 112 7.90 -4.99 -4.43
CA VAL A 112 7.81 -5.80 -5.65
C VAL A 112 8.31 -5.00 -6.85
N PHE A 113 8.91 -5.68 -7.82
CA PHE A 113 9.10 -5.06 -9.13
C PHE A 113 7.77 -5.04 -9.87
N ALA A 114 7.27 -3.84 -10.13
CA ALA A 114 6.08 -3.62 -10.95
C ALA A 114 6.46 -3.55 -12.44
N GLN A 115 5.58 -4.02 -13.31
CA GLN A 115 5.86 -4.23 -14.73
C GLN A 115 6.41 -2.99 -15.46
N ASN A 116 5.93 -1.80 -15.10
CA ASN A 116 6.31 -0.54 -15.74
C ASN A 116 7.48 0.18 -15.02
N PHE A 117 8.04 -0.42 -13.97
CA PHE A 117 9.08 0.16 -13.12
C PHE A 117 10.16 -0.87 -12.84
N ILE A 118 10.78 -1.36 -13.92
CA ILE A 118 11.86 -2.34 -13.86
C ILE A 118 13.16 -1.62 -14.20
N PRO A 119 14.16 -1.66 -13.33
CA PRO A 119 15.47 -1.10 -13.64
C PRO A 119 16.07 -1.78 -14.89
N PRO A 120 16.76 -1.03 -15.76
CA PRO A 120 17.24 -1.53 -17.06
C PRO A 120 18.22 -2.71 -16.95
N ASN A 121 18.92 -2.83 -15.81
CA ASN A 121 19.96 -3.83 -15.59
C ASN A 121 19.45 -5.11 -14.88
N ILE A 122 18.13 -5.27 -14.71
CA ILE A 122 17.53 -6.43 -14.02
C ILE A 122 16.80 -7.30 -15.04
N ASN A 123 17.21 -8.56 -15.12
CA ASN A 123 16.56 -9.53 -16.00
C ASN A 123 15.31 -10.17 -15.37
N TYR A 124 14.49 -10.80 -16.19
CA TYR A 124 13.22 -11.41 -15.78
C TYR A 124 13.38 -12.46 -14.66
N SER A 125 14.46 -13.25 -14.68
CA SER A 125 14.73 -14.27 -13.65
C SER A 125 14.98 -13.62 -12.27
N GLN A 126 15.74 -12.54 -12.24
CA GLN A 126 16.00 -11.76 -11.03
C GLN A 126 14.71 -11.13 -10.49
N ILE A 127 13.89 -10.56 -11.36
CA ILE A 127 12.57 -10.01 -10.99
C ILE A 127 11.70 -11.10 -10.37
N LYS A 128 11.59 -12.25 -11.02
CA LYS A 128 10.79 -13.38 -10.54
C LYS A 128 11.29 -13.89 -9.19
N THR A 129 12.58 -13.98 -9.00
CA THR A 129 13.20 -14.40 -7.73
C THR A 129 12.94 -13.40 -6.62
N PHE A 130 13.13 -12.11 -6.89
CA PHE A 130 12.83 -11.05 -5.93
C PHE A 130 11.35 -11.03 -5.55
N ASN A 131 10.46 -11.06 -6.54
CA ASN A 131 9.02 -11.01 -6.31
C ASN A 131 8.47 -12.25 -5.56
N LYS A 132 9.20 -13.37 -5.51
CA LYS A 132 8.84 -14.49 -4.61
C LYS A 132 8.88 -14.09 -3.13
N SER A 133 9.72 -13.12 -2.75
CA SER A 133 9.80 -12.60 -1.39
C SER A 133 8.49 -11.97 -0.91
N PHE A 134 7.62 -11.54 -1.84
CA PHE A 134 6.28 -11.07 -1.56
C PHE A 134 5.50 -12.02 -0.65
N TYR A 135 5.51 -13.32 -0.96
CA TYR A 135 4.79 -14.30 -0.14
C TYR A 135 5.36 -14.40 1.26
N THR A 136 6.68 -14.57 1.39
CA THR A 136 7.32 -14.73 2.69
C THR A 136 7.12 -13.49 3.57
N LYS A 137 7.35 -12.30 3.03
CA LYS A 137 7.16 -11.04 3.77
C LYS A 137 5.70 -10.82 4.14
N SER A 138 4.76 -10.99 3.21
CA SER A 138 3.33 -10.83 3.49
C SER A 138 2.81 -11.84 4.51
N ILE A 139 3.23 -13.11 4.43
CA ILE A 139 2.88 -14.13 5.42
C ILE A 139 3.39 -13.77 6.82
N ASN A 140 4.63 -13.27 6.92
CA ASN A 140 5.19 -12.85 8.19
C ASN A 140 4.43 -11.66 8.80
N GLU A 141 4.04 -10.68 7.99
CA GLU A 141 3.23 -9.56 8.44
C GLU A 141 1.83 -10.00 8.90
N LEU A 142 1.16 -10.86 8.15
CA LEU A 142 -0.13 -11.43 8.55
C LEU A 142 -0.04 -12.22 9.87
N LYS A 143 1.02 -13.02 10.07
CA LYS A 143 1.27 -13.73 11.34
C LYS A 143 1.51 -12.80 12.53
N ARG A 144 2.03 -11.59 12.28
CA ARG A 144 2.21 -10.54 13.29
C ARG A 144 0.93 -9.75 13.58
N GLY A 145 -0.18 -10.10 12.93
CA GLY A 145 -1.45 -9.38 13.05
C GLY A 145 -1.56 -8.14 12.16
N ASN A 146 -0.63 -7.93 11.23
CA ASN A 146 -0.67 -6.79 10.30
C ASN A 146 -1.48 -7.14 9.06
N GLY A 147 -2.44 -6.29 8.70
CA GLY A 147 -3.15 -6.40 7.44
C GLY A 147 -2.24 -6.07 6.24
N ILE A 148 -2.43 -6.75 5.12
CA ILE A 148 -1.74 -6.46 3.87
C ILE A 148 -2.63 -5.58 2.99
N VAL A 149 -2.13 -4.42 2.61
CA VAL A 149 -2.81 -3.48 1.70
C VAL A 149 -2.16 -3.57 0.32
N VAL A 150 -2.90 -3.99 -0.68
CA VAL A 150 -2.35 -4.25 -2.01
C VAL A 150 -3.34 -3.98 -3.12
N SER A 151 -2.90 -3.33 -4.20
CA SER A 151 -3.66 -3.29 -5.44
C SER A 151 -3.31 -4.51 -6.31
N PRO A 152 -4.27 -5.38 -6.61
CA PRO A 152 -4.03 -6.53 -7.48
C PRO A 152 -3.82 -6.16 -8.94
N GLU A 153 -4.19 -4.96 -9.37
CA GLU A 153 -3.95 -4.44 -10.72
C GLU A 153 -2.46 -4.25 -11.02
N GLY A 154 -1.71 -3.79 -9.99
CA GLY A 154 -0.26 -3.57 -10.08
C GLY A 154 0.16 -2.26 -10.77
N PHE A 155 -0.77 -1.42 -11.15
CA PHE A 155 -0.58 -0.04 -11.62
C PHE A 155 -1.84 0.80 -11.39
N SER A 156 -1.68 2.12 -11.41
CA SER A 156 -2.78 3.07 -11.17
C SER A 156 -3.56 3.38 -12.46
N ARG A 157 -4.84 3.72 -12.30
CA ARG A 157 -5.79 4.08 -13.36
C ARG A 157 -6.60 5.31 -12.98
N LYS A 158 -7.28 5.90 -13.94
CA LYS A 158 -8.32 6.89 -13.65
C LYS A 158 -9.58 6.19 -13.11
N THR A 159 -10.42 6.92 -12.38
CA THR A 159 -11.68 6.38 -11.85
C THR A 159 -12.55 5.76 -12.97
N GLU A 160 -12.60 6.39 -14.14
CA GLU A 160 -13.37 5.91 -15.29
C GLU A 160 -12.81 4.64 -15.95
N GLU A 161 -11.53 4.36 -15.75
CA GLU A 161 -10.81 3.22 -16.33
C GLU A 161 -10.65 2.05 -15.35
N SER A 162 -10.97 2.27 -14.08
CA SER A 162 -10.87 1.27 -13.03
C SER A 162 -12.08 0.31 -13.09
N THR A 163 -11.95 -0.99 -12.87
CA THR A 163 -10.73 -1.68 -12.44
C THR A 163 -10.07 -2.38 -13.64
N GLY A 164 -8.74 -2.52 -13.60
CA GLY A 164 -8.01 -3.36 -14.56
C GLY A 164 -7.97 -4.83 -14.14
N ASP A 165 -7.27 -5.65 -14.92
CA ASP A 165 -7.10 -7.07 -14.66
C ASP A 165 -6.35 -7.34 -13.35
N PHE A 166 -6.86 -8.23 -12.54
CA PHE A 166 -6.30 -8.59 -11.24
C PHE A 166 -5.23 -9.69 -11.37
N LYS A 167 -4.07 -9.43 -10.80
CA LYS A 167 -2.99 -10.41 -10.73
C LYS A 167 -3.29 -11.49 -9.68
N MET A 168 -3.27 -12.73 -10.10
CA MET A 168 -3.59 -13.89 -9.27
C MET A 168 -2.70 -14.09 -8.04
N VAL A 169 -1.53 -13.44 -7.99
CA VAL A 169 -0.56 -13.58 -6.89
C VAL A 169 -1.15 -13.20 -5.53
N VAL A 170 -2.01 -12.19 -5.51
CA VAL A 170 -2.67 -11.69 -4.28
C VAL A 170 -3.67 -12.74 -3.75
N PHE A 171 -4.45 -13.33 -4.64
CA PHE A 171 -5.43 -14.38 -4.26
C PHE A 171 -4.73 -15.67 -3.82
N LYS A 172 -3.62 -16.04 -4.47
CA LYS A 172 -2.78 -17.16 -4.03
C LYS A 172 -2.16 -16.94 -2.64
N LEU A 173 -1.93 -15.69 -2.23
CA LEU A 173 -1.46 -15.40 -0.86
C LEU A 173 -2.48 -15.86 0.18
N ALA A 174 -3.76 -15.65 -0.04
CA ALA A 174 -4.83 -16.00 0.90
C ALA A 174 -4.87 -17.51 1.22
N THR A 175 -4.42 -18.36 0.31
CA THR A 175 -4.42 -19.81 0.47
C THR A 175 -3.11 -20.39 1.02
N LYS A 176 -2.09 -19.57 1.25
CA LYS A 176 -0.75 -20.05 1.69
C LYS A 176 -0.60 -20.21 3.20
N LEU A 177 -1.51 -19.70 3.98
CA LEU A 177 -1.53 -19.86 5.45
C LEU A 177 -2.40 -21.05 5.84
N LYS A 178 -2.08 -21.66 6.99
CA LYS A 178 -2.85 -22.79 7.56
C LYS A 178 -4.35 -22.45 7.69
N HIS A 179 -4.66 -21.22 8.08
CA HIS A 179 -6.02 -20.69 8.07
C HIS A 179 -6.14 -19.71 6.90
N GLN A 180 -7.13 -19.96 6.04
CA GLN A 180 -7.39 -19.10 4.87
C GLN A 180 -7.63 -17.66 5.31
N GLN A 181 -6.85 -16.74 4.75
CA GLN A 181 -6.98 -15.33 5.06
C GLN A 181 -8.18 -14.71 4.36
N LYS A 182 -8.86 -13.81 5.05
CA LYS A 182 -9.95 -13.03 4.45
C LYS A 182 -9.38 -12.04 3.43
N ILE A 183 -10.05 -11.93 2.30
CA ILE A 183 -9.79 -10.89 1.31
C ILE A 183 -10.91 -9.86 1.45
N VAL A 184 -10.54 -8.61 1.69
CA VAL A 184 -11.46 -7.49 1.90
C VAL A 184 -11.31 -6.53 0.73
N PRO A 185 -12.27 -6.51 -0.21
CA PRO A 185 -12.23 -5.56 -1.32
C PRO A 185 -12.64 -4.16 -0.83
N ILE A 186 -11.88 -3.15 -1.23
CA ILE A 186 -12.12 -1.73 -1.00
C ILE A 186 -12.19 -1.05 -2.36
N ILE A 187 -13.33 -0.49 -2.70
CA ILE A 187 -13.51 0.26 -3.93
C ILE A 187 -13.30 1.73 -3.65
N MET A 188 -12.35 2.31 -4.37
CA MET A 188 -12.01 3.73 -4.30
C MET A 188 -12.55 4.45 -5.54
N ALA A 189 -13.04 5.67 -5.37
CA ALA A 189 -13.50 6.51 -6.48
C ALA A 189 -13.08 7.96 -6.28
N ASN A 190 -12.74 8.65 -7.38
CA ASN A 190 -12.41 10.07 -7.45
C ASN A 190 -11.16 10.51 -6.68
N PHE A 191 -10.27 9.60 -6.26
CA PHE A 191 -8.97 9.98 -5.67
C PHE A 191 -8.05 10.66 -6.69
N ASP A 192 -8.19 10.33 -7.96
CA ASP A 192 -7.54 10.98 -9.09
C ASP A 192 -8.04 12.40 -9.38
N LYS A 193 -9.16 12.79 -8.77
CA LYS A 193 -9.80 14.12 -8.92
C LYS A 193 -9.68 14.99 -7.67
N LEU A 194 -9.01 14.52 -6.63
CA LEU A 194 -8.73 15.33 -5.45
C LEU A 194 -7.74 16.44 -5.82
N LEU A 195 -8.06 17.68 -5.48
CA LEU A 195 -7.25 18.88 -5.68
C LEU A 195 -6.87 19.49 -4.32
#